data_127b2ae39239925a7810ae5bd048c8b4
#
_entry.id   127b2ae39239925a7810ae5bd048c8b4
#
_cell.length_a   1.000
_cell.length_b   1.000
_cell.length_c   1.000
_cell.angle_alpha   90.00
_cell.angle_beta   90.00
_cell.angle_gamma   90.00
#
_symmetry.space_group_name_H-M   'P 1'
#
loop_
_entity.id
_entity.type
_entity.pdbx_description
1 polymer ?
#
loop_
_entity_poly.entity_id
_entity_poly.type
_entity_poly.pdbx_seq_one_letter_code
_entity_poly.pdbx_strand_id
1 'polypeptide(L)'
;NYMEGMVGFVKEWFPAFMLGAIFGQIMQDSGGAVSLTKAVVKLVGRDKAIFASVLCGGVLAYGGISGFVIIFSMYPIVLGLFKEADITRRLIPATIMTGAFTFAMSAMPGTPTIQNLIPTEYFGTTATAAPVIGIVCTIIMFVGPVLWLSWRAKKFRAAGEGYDEPDEMPEEVPDDKLPPAWCCFIPFVVIVILLNVFKMNIVVCL
;
A
#
# COMPACT_ATOMS: atom_id res chain seq x y z
N ASN A 1 -26.54 19.17 13.59
CA ASN A 1 -26.95 17.90 14.16
C ASN A 1 -26.00 16.80 13.70
N TYR A 2 -25.59 15.88 14.63
CA TYR A 2 -24.62 14.80 14.33
C TYR A 2 -25.05 13.95 13.12
N MET A 3 -26.33 13.56 13.07
CA MET A 3 -26.87 12.74 11.98
C MET A 3 -26.84 13.45 10.63
N GLU A 4 -27.12 14.74 10.58
CA GLU A 4 -27.02 15.53 9.34
C GLU A 4 -25.58 15.63 8.85
N GLY A 5 -24.62 15.82 9.76
CA GLY A 5 -23.20 15.82 9.42
C GLY A 5 -22.73 14.46 8.90
N MET A 6 -23.18 13.38 9.53
CA MET A 6 -22.86 12.01 9.10
C MET A 6 -23.44 11.71 7.70
N VAL A 7 -24.71 12.06 7.47
CA VAL A 7 -25.35 11.86 6.17
C VAL A 7 -24.68 12.71 5.09
N GLY A 8 -24.34 13.96 5.40
CA GLY A 8 -23.60 14.85 4.50
C GLY A 8 -22.27 14.25 4.10
N PHE A 9 -21.46 13.80 5.07
CA PHE A 9 -20.18 13.16 4.84
C PHE A 9 -20.31 11.90 3.96
N VAL A 10 -21.24 11.01 4.29
CA VAL A 10 -21.48 9.79 3.50
C VAL A 10 -21.87 10.14 2.07
N LYS A 11 -22.80 11.07 1.87
CA LYS A 11 -23.25 11.49 0.54
C LYS A 11 -22.11 12.03 -0.32
N GLU A 12 -21.21 12.79 0.28
CA GLU A 12 -20.09 13.42 -0.40
C GLU A 12 -18.99 12.42 -0.79
N TRP A 13 -18.63 11.54 0.15
CA TRP A 13 -17.49 10.64 -0.01
C TRP A 13 -17.84 9.24 -0.50
N PHE A 14 -19.11 8.84 -0.46
CA PHE A 14 -19.54 7.50 -0.90
C PHE A 14 -19.11 7.15 -2.33
N PRO A 15 -19.21 8.06 -3.34
CA PRO A 15 -18.74 7.74 -4.68
C PRO A 15 -17.25 7.40 -4.73
N ALA A 16 -16.42 8.17 -4.02
CA ALA A 16 -14.98 7.91 -3.95
C ALA A 16 -14.66 6.58 -3.24
N PHE A 17 -15.36 6.28 -2.13
CA PHE A 17 -15.20 4.99 -1.45
C PHE A 17 -15.61 3.82 -2.35
N MET A 18 -16.74 3.92 -3.01
CA MET A 18 -17.27 2.88 -3.88
C MET A 18 -16.33 2.63 -5.09
N LEU A 19 -15.93 3.69 -5.79
CA LEU A 19 -15.05 3.56 -6.96
C LEU A 19 -13.66 3.07 -6.55
N GLY A 20 -13.11 3.55 -5.44
CA GLY A 20 -11.85 3.05 -4.91
C GLY A 20 -11.89 1.57 -4.52
N ALA A 21 -13.02 1.12 -3.95
CA ALA A 21 -13.22 -0.31 -3.64
C ALA A 21 -13.32 -1.15 -4.92
N ILE A 22 -14.07 -0.69 -5.94
CA ILE A 22 -14.18 -1.35 -7.24
C ILE A 22 -12.81 -1.42 -7.92
N PHE A 23 -12.07 -0.32 -7.94
CA PHE A 23 -10.72 -0.29 -8.49
C PHE A 23 -9.79 -1.28 -7.79
N GLY A 24 -9.81 -1.31 -6.45
CA GLY A 24 -9.04 -2.26 -5.65
C GLY A 24 -9.42 -3.71 -5.97
N GLN A 25 -10.73 -4.00 -6.09
CA GLN A 25 -11.22 -5.34 -6.45
C GLN A 25 -10.78 -5.76 -7.85
N ILE A 26 -10.87 -4.87 -8.84
CA ILE A 26 -10.39 -5.14 -10.21
C ILE A 26 -8.88 -5.44 -10.19
N MET A 27 -8.09 -4.69 -9.44
CA MET A 27 -6.65 -4.92 -9.31
C MET A 27 -6.33 -6.24 -8.61
N GLN A 28 -7.17 -6.69 -7.69
CA GLN A 28 -7.04 -8.00 -7.05
C GLN A 28 -7.44 -9.13 -8.00
N ASP A 29 -8.62 -9.07 -8.58
CA ASP A 29 -9.19 -10.15 -9.43
C ASP A 29 -8.38 -10.34 -10.72
N SER A 30 -7.82 -9.25 -11.26
CA SER A 30 -6.93 -9.30 -12.43
C SER A 30 -5.52 -9.82 -12.10
N GLY A 31 -5.17 -10.00 -10.81
CA GLY A 31 -3.80 -10.29 -10.39
C GLY A 31 -2.82 -9.11 -10.52
N GLY A 32 -3.33 -7.91 -10.86
CA GLY A 32 -2.52 -6.72 -11.06
C GLY A 32 -1.71 -6.31 -9.84
N ALA A 33 -2.30 -6.36 -8.65
CA ALA A 33 -1.61 -6.06 -7.40
C ALA A 33 -0.47 -7.06 -7.11
N VAL A 34 -0.68 -8.34 -7.39
CA VAL A 34 0.34 -9.40 -7.28
C VAL A 34 1.47 -9.17 -8.28
N SER A 35 1.14 -8.86 -9.54
CA SER A 35 2.12 -8.56 -10.58
C SER A 35 3.01 -7.37 -10.24
N LEU A 36 2.42 -6.26 -9.74
CA LEU A 36 3.16 -5.09 -9.27
C LEU A 36 4.11 -5.44 -8.11
N THR A 37 3.61 -6.20 -7.14
CA THR A 37 4.43 -6.62 -5.99
C THR A 37 5.62 -7.46 -6.43
N LYS A 38 5.42 -8.46 -7.32
CA LYS A 38 6.51 -9.26 -7.88
C LYS A 38 7.52 -8.41 -8.65
N ALA A 39 7.07 -7.40 -9.40
CA ALA A 39 7.96 -6.48 -10.11
C ALA A 39 8.84 -5.65 -9.17
N VAL A 40 8.27 -5.10 -8.10
CA VAL A 40 9.03 -4.33 -7.09
C VAL A 40 10.03 -5.23 -6.36
N VAL A 41 9.62 -6.44 -5.97
CA VAL A 41 10.51 -7.42 -5.33
C VAL A 41 11.68 -7.79 -6.24
N LYS A 42 11.41 -8.02 -7.53
CA LYS A 42 12.46 -8.31 -8.52
C LYS A 42 13.46 -7.16 -8.67
N LEU A 43 12.99 -5.92 -8.57
CA LEU A 43 13.83 -4.72 -8.67
C LEU A 43 14.71 -4.50 -7.42
N VAL A 44 14.15 -4.71 -6.23
CA VAL A 44 14.82 -4.47 -4.94
C VAL A 44 15.76 -5.60 -4.55
N GLY A 45 15.44 -6.82 -4.97
CA GLY A 45 16.13 -8.06 -4.57
C GLY A 45 15.50 -8.72 -3.34
N ARG A 46 15.62 -10.04 -3.29
CA ARG A 46 15.01 -10.89 -2.25
C ARG A 46 15.71 -10.79 -0.90
N ASP A 47 17.01 -10.47 -0.90
CA ASP A 47 17.81 -10.33 0.33
C ASP A 47 17.30 -9.22 1.26
N LYS A 48 16.50 -8.28 0.73
CA LYS A 48 15.91 -7.17 1.46
C LYS A 48 14.39 -7.34 1.65
N ALA A 49 13.96 -8.53 2.05
CA ALA A 49 12.55 -8.92 2.13
C ALA A 49 11.65 -7.90 2.86
N ILE A 50 12.05 -7.43 4.04
CA ILE A 50 11.28 -6.41 4.80
C ILE A 50 11.18 -5.10 4.01
N PHE A 51 12.31 -4.59 3.51
CA PHE A 51 12.34 -3.34 2.75
C PHE A 51 11.49 -3.44 1.48
N ALA A 52 11.63 -4.53 0.72
CA ALA A 52 10.86 -4.79 -0.49
C ALA A 52 9.36 -4.84 -0.20
N SER A 53 8.96 -5.56 0.86
CA SER A 53 7.55 -5.67 1.25
C SER A 53 6.95 -4.33 1.68
N VAL A 54 7.66 -3.54 2.50
CA VAL A 54 7.20 -2.21 2.92
C VAL A 54 7.10 -1.27 1.71
N LEU A 55 8.07 -1.31 0.80
CA LEU A 55 8.05 -0.51 -0.42
C LEU A 55 6.88 -0.89 -1.33
N CYS A 56 6.63 -2.19 -1.52
CA CYS A 56 5.49 -2.68 -2.29
C CYS A 56 4.16 -2.17 -1.74
N GLY A 57 3.95 -2.33 -0.42
CA GLY A 57 2.74 -1.83 0.24
C GLY A 57 2.56 -0.33 0.03
N GLY A 58 3.65 0.44 0.13
CA GLY A 58 3.64 1.88 -0.11
C GLY A 58 3.29 2.26 -1.56
N VAL A 59 3.84 1.55 -2.54
CA VAL A 59 3.54 1.77 -3.98
C VAL A 59 2.07 1.48 -4.27
N LEU A 60 1.55 0.35 -3.78
CA LEU A 60 0.14 -0.01 -3.97
C LEU A 60 -0.80 0.99 -3.28
N ALA A 61 -0.49 1.39 -2.05
CA ALA A 61 -1.27 2.37 -1.30
C ALA A 61 -1.23 3.76 -1.96
N TYR A 62 -0.06 4.19 -2.46
CA TYR A 62 0.07 5.44 -3.21
C TYR A 62 -0.71 5.42 -4.51
N GLY A 63 -0.86 4.24 -5.14
CA GLY A 63 -1.72 4.04 -6.29
C GLY A 63 -3.23 4.07 -6.00
N GLY A 64 -3.63 4.22 -4.73
CA GLY A 64 -5.04 4.30 -4.32
C GLY A 64 -5.70 2.96 -4.01
N ILE A 65 -4.95 1.86 -4.02
CA ILE A 65 -5.50 0.54 -3.62
C ILE A 65 -5.83 0.56 -2.12
N SER A 66 -7.00 0.05 -1.79
CA SER A 66 -7.42 -0.12 -0.39
C SER A 66 -6.42 -0.98 0.40
N GLY A 67 -6.11 -0.54 1.62
CA GLY A 67 -5.19 -1.28 2.50
C GLY A 67 -5.60 -2.72 2.76
N PHE A 68 -6.89 -3.02 2.79
CA PHE A 68 -7.39 -4.40 2.94
C PHE A 68 -7.04 -5.26 1.72
N VAL A 69 -7.22 -4.73 0.50
CA VAL A 69 -6.82 -5.42 -0.73
C VAL A 69 -5.30 -5.66 -0.75
N ILE A 70 -4.53 -4.68 -0.30
CA ILE A 70 -3.06 -4.80 -0.20
C ILE A 70 -2.67 -5.96 0.73
N ILE A 71 -3.33 -6.09 1.89
CA ILE A 71 -3.05 -7.18 2.83
C ILE A 71 -3.21 -8.54 2.15
N PHE A 72 -4.37 -8.78 1.52
CA PHE A 72 -4.65 -10.07 0.90
C PHE A 72 -3.75 -10.35 -0.30
N SER A 73 -3.50 -9.35 -1.15
CA SER A 73 -2.68 -9.51 -2.35
C SER A 73 -1.19 -9.70 -2.03
N MET A 74 -0.69 -9.05 -0.98
CA MET A 74 0.72 -9.12 -0.62
C MET A 74 1.07 -10.29 0.28
N TYR A 75 0.12 -10.80 1.07
CA TYR A 75 0.40 -11.81 2.09
C TYR A 75 1.13 -13.05 1.52
N PRO A 76 0.67 -13.71 0.43
CA PRO A 76 1.35 -14.87 -0.12
C PRO A 76 2.78 -14.57 -0.58
N ILE A 77 2.99 -13.38 -1.18
CA ILE A 77 4.29 -12.97 -1.70
C ILE A 77 5.26 -12.66 -0.55
N VAL A 78 4.79 -11.93 0.47
CA VAL A 78 5.61 -11.62 1.66
C VAL A 78 5.94 -12.89 2.43
N LEU A 79 5.01 -13.86 2.48
CA LEU A 79 5.24 -15.16 3.08
C LEU A 79 6.41 -15.90 2.39
N GLY A 80 6.40 -15.94 1.05
CA GLY A 80 7.48 -16.54 0.26
C GLY A 80 8.82 -15.81 0.47
N LEU A 81 8.82 -14.48 0.49
CA LEU A 81 10.03 -13.69 0.76
C LEU A 81 10.60 -13.93 2.17
N PHE A 82 9.74 -14.05 3.17
CA PHE A 82 10.14 -14.30 4.55
C PHE A 82 10.69 -15.72 4.71
N LYS A 83 10.13 -16.70 3.98
CA LYS A 83 10.65 -18.07 3.90
C LYS A 83 12.07 -18.07 3.33
N GLU A 84 12.29 -17.43 2.17
CA GLU A 84 13.62 -17.34 1.55
C GLU A 84 14.65 -16.61 2.43
N ALA A 85 14.22 -15.56 3.15
CA ALA A 85 15.08 -14.76 4.00
C ALA A 85 15.21 -15.30 5.44
N ASP A 86 14.59 -16.43 5.76
CA ASP A 86 14.51 -17.01 7.12
C ASP A 86 14.10 -15.99 8.19
N ILE A 87 12.98 -15.31 7.94
CA ILE A 87 12.38 -14.32 8.85
C ILE A 87 11.10 -14.88 9.43
N THR A 88 10.92 -14.75 10.75
CA THR A 88 9.70 -15.23 11.43
C THR A 88 8.43 -14.56 10.88
N ARG A 89 7.38 -15.36 10.63
CA ARG A 89 6.06 -14.90 10.17
C ARG A 89 5.40 -13.85 11.07
N ARG A 90 5.77 -13.82 12.35
CA ARG A 90 5.24 -12.84 13.31
C ARG A 90 5.45 -11.40 12.88
N LEU A 91 6.42 -11.12 12.00
CA LEU A 91 6.69 -9.77 11.49
C LEU A 91 5.92 -9.44 10.20
N ILE A 92 5.25 -10.41 9.55
CA ILE A 92 4.49 -10.19 8.31
C ILE A 92 3.41 -9.12 8.47
N PRO A 93 2.51 -9.22 9.49
CA PRO A 93 1.47 -8.20 9.65
C PRO A 93 2.05 -6.80 9.83
N ALA A 94 3.05 -6.66 10.70
CA ALA A 94 3.69 -5.36 10.93
C ALA A 94 4.38 -4.81 9.66
N THR A 95 4.96 -5.67 8.84
CA THR A 95 5.63 -5.28 7.59
C THR A 95 4.62 -4.79 6.55
N ILE A 96 3.52 -5.53 6.34
CA ILE A 96 2.46 -5.14 5.40
C ILE A 96 1.77 -3.86 5.87
N MET A 97 1.41 -3.79 7.16
CA MET A 97 0.78 -2.61 7.74
C MET A 97 1.66 -1.36 7.64
N THR A 98 2.96 -1.49 7.83
CA THR A 98 3.90 -0.38 7.66
C THR A 98 3.87 0.16 6.21
N GLY A 99 3.84 -0.72 5.21
CA GLY A 99 3.74 -0.29 3.82
C GLY A 99 2.39 0.33 3.48
N ALA A 100 1.30 -0.38 3.82
CA ALA A 100 -0.04 -0.05 3.35
C ALA A 100 -0.72 1.10 4.11
N PHE A 101 -0.45 1.27 5.43
CA PHE A 101 -1.27 2.13 6.30
C PHE A 101 -0.50 3.26 6.98
N THR A 102 0.79 3.44 6.71
CA THR A 102 1.57 4.50 7.35
C THR A 102 1.90 5.62 6.39
N PHE A 103 3.15 5.72 5.95
CA PHE A 103 3.69 6.86 5.21
C PHE A 103 2.96 7.16 3.90
N ALA A 104 2.61 6.12 3.14
CA ALA A 104 1.95 6.31 1.84
C ALA A 104 0.51 6.80 1.97
N MET A 105 -0.16 6.46 3.08
CA MET A 105 -1.55 6.81 3.30
C MET A 105 -1.73 8.19 3.94
N SER A 106 -0.83 8.62 4.82
CA SER A 106 -1.02 9.81 5.66
C SER A 106 0.03 10.90 5.49
N ALA A 107 1.25 10.57 5.06
CA ALA A 107 2.36 11.52 5.03
C ALA A 107 2.80 11.91 3.61
N MET A 108 2.69 11.01 2.64
CA MET A 108 3.20 11.22 1.30
C MET A 108 2.34 12.21 0.52
N PRO A 109 2.91 13.33 0.04
CA PRO A 109 2.14 14.35 -0.67
C PRO A 109 1.56 13.81 -1.98
N GLY A 110 0.34 14.25 -2.32
CA GLY A 110 -0.29 13.90 -3.60
C GLY A 110 -0.90 12.51 -3.67
N THR A 111 -0.91 11.75 -2.56
CA THR A 111 -1.57 10.45 -2.54
C THR A 111 -3.09 10.60 -2.72
N PRO A 112 -3.74 9.76 -3.55
CA PRO A 112 -5.18 9.80 -3.76
C PRO A 112 -5.98 9.13 -2.63
N THR A 113 -5.34 8.89 -1.49
CA THR A 113 -6.01 8.30 -0.34
C THR A 113 -6.95 9.28 0.35
N ILE A 114 -8.01 8.76 0.94
CA ILE A 114 -9.07 9.53 1.59
C ILE A 114 -8.52 10.36 2.74
N GLN A 115 -7.56 9.84 3.49
CA GLN A 115 -6.91 10.55 4.59
C GLN A 115 -6.20 11.84 4.14
N ASN A 116 -5.74 11.87 2.89
CA ASN A 116 -5.12 13.06 2.31
C ASN A 116 -6.15 13.99 1.61
N LEU A 117 -7.25 13.43 1.11
CA LEU A 117 -8.25 14.18 0.34
C LEU A 117 -9.31 14.85 1.21
N ILE A 118 -9.80 14.19 2.27
CA ILE A 118 -10.80 14.78 3.17
C ILE A 118 -10.38 16.16 3.70
N PRO A 119 -9.15 16.38 4.20
CA PRO A 119 -8.73 17.68 4.67
C PRO A 119 -8.78 18.80 3.61
N THR A 120 -8.65 18.44 2.31
CA THR A 120 -8.68 19.46 1.25
C THR A 120 -10.03 20.17 1.17
N GLU A 121 -11.11 19.44 1.39
CA GLU A 121 -12.48 19.98 1.39
C GLU A 121 -12.71 20.97 2.54
N TYR A 122 -12.29 20.55 3.76
CA TYR A 122 -12.56 21.33 4.98
C TYR A 122 -11.62 22.52 5.16
N PHE A 123 -10.38 22.41 4.70
CA PHE A 123 -9.34 23.44 4.89
C PHE A 123 -9.02 24.22 3.62
N GLY A 124 -9.67 23.90 2.48
CA GLY A 124 -9.39 24.55 1.19
C GLY A 124 -7.94 24.36 0.72
N THR A 125 -7.29 23.27 1.14
CA THR A 125 -5.91 22.94 0.78
C THR A 125 -5.88 22.08 -0.48
N THR A 126 -4.69 21.63 -0.91
CA THR A 126 -4.52 20.69 -2.02
C THR A 126 -3.99 19.36 -1.52
N ALA A 127 -4.15 18.29 -2.29
CA ALA A 127 -3.57 16.98 -1.97
C ALA A 127 -2.04 17.00 -1.79
N THR A 128 -1.39 18.02 -2.34
CA THR A 128 0.06 18.27 -2.24
C THR A 128 0.41 19.37 -1.23
N ALA A 129 -0.49 19.74 -0.32
CA ALA A 129 -0.22 20.74 0.70
C ALA A 129 0.97 20.35 1.57
N ALA A 130 1.78 21.35 1.97
CA ALA A 130 2.96 21.19 2.81
C ALA A 130 3.93 20.08 2.33
N PRO A 131 4.39 20.09 1.06
CA PRO A 131 5.13 18.97 0.46
C PRO A 131 6.45 18.68 1.17
N VAL A 132 7.15 19.68 1.67
CA VAL A 132 8.43 19.50 2.38
C VAL A 132 8.24 18.72 3.68
N ILE A 133 7.25 19.12 4.47
CA ILE A 133 6.93 18.42 5.73
C ILE A 133 6.46 17.00 5.43
N GLY A 134 5.60 16.83 4.44
CA GLY A 134 5.10 15.52 4.00
C GLY A 134 6.24 14.58 3.56
N ILE A 135 7.22 15.06 2.79
CA ILE A 135 8.38 14.27 2.38
C ILE A 135 9.24 13.88 3.59
N VAL A 136 9.54 14.83 4.48
CA VAL A 136 10.33 14.54 5.70
C VAL A 136 9.63 13.49 6.56
N CYS A 137 8.32 13.66 6.81
CA CYS A 137 7.53 12.67 7.54
C CYS A 137 7.52 11.31 6.84
N THR A 138 7.37 11.27 5.51
CA THR A 138 7.42 10.05 4.71
C THR A 138 8.74 9.30 4.92
N ILE A 139 9.87 10.01 4.85
CA ILE A 139 11.19 9.41 5.07
C ILE A 139 11.31 8.83 6.47
N ILE A 140 10.91 9.59 7.50
CA ILE A 140 10.96 9.13 8.89
C ILE A 140 10.06 7.91 9.10
N MET A 141 8.82 7.95 8.61
CA MET A 141 7.83 6.87 8.74
C MET A 141 8.14 5.66 7.87
N PHE A 142 8.96 5.79 6.85
CA PHE A 142 9.46 4.68 6.05
C PHE A 142 10.71 4.06 6.68
N VAL A 143 11.74 4.87 6.91
CA VAL A 143 13.06 4.40 7.37
C VAL A 143 13.00 3.86 8.80
N GLY A 144 12.34 4.57 9.71
CA GLY A 144 12.24 4.17 11.11
C GLY A 144 11.67 2.76 11.30
N PRO A 145 10.46 2.48 10.81
CA PRO A 145 9.88 1.14 10.90
C PRO A 145 10.67 0.06 10.17
N VAL A 146 11.23 0.35 8.98
CA VAL A 146 12.07 -0.62 8.25
C VAL A 146 13.31 -1.00 9.06
N LEU A 147 13.99 -0.04 9.66
CA LEU A 147 15.13 -0.31 10.53
C LEU A 147 14.72 -1.09 11.77
N TRP A 148 13.62 -0.70 12.40
CA TRP A 148 13.09 -1.38 13.60
C TRP A 148 12.68 -2.82 13.29
N LEU A 149 11.95 -3.07 12.21
CA LEU A 149 11.55 -4.41 11.77
C LEU A 149 12.76 -5.26 11.43
N SER A 150 13.75 -4.69 10.75
CA SER A 150 15.00 -5.40 10.42
C SER A 150 15.81 -5.75 11.68
N TRP A 151 15.85 -4.85 12.67
CA TRP A 151 16.45 -5.12 13.97
C TRP A 151 15.69 -6.23 14.72
N ARG A 152 14.36 -6.16 14.73
CA ARG A 152 13.52 -7.21 15.35
C ARG A 152 13.73 -8.57 14.68
N ALA A 153 13.80 -8.63 13.36
CA ALA A 153 14.07 -9.87 12.62
C ALA A 153 15.42 -10.48 13.04
N LYS A 154 16.47 -9.66 13.16
CA LYS A 154 17.77 -10.11 13.64
C LYS A 154 17.70 -10.63 15.09
N LYS A 155 16.94 -9.96 15.95
CA LYS A 155 16.76 -10.36 17.35
C LYS A 155 16.03 -11.69 17.47
N PHE A 156 14.97 -11.91 16.68
CA PHE A 156 14.24 -13.18 16.65
C PHE A 156 15.14 -14.31 16.14
N ARG A 157 15.88 -14.08 15.06
CA ARG A 157 16.84 -15.07 14.53
C ARG A 157 17.93 -15.42 15.57
N ALA A 158 18.47 -14.43 16.30
CA ALA A 158 19.45 -14.67 17.36
C ALA A 158 18.86 -15.48 18.54
N ALA A 159 17.55 -15.42 18.75
CA ALA A 159 16.84 -16.24 19.73
C ALA A 159 16.45 -17.63 19.21
N GLY A 160 16.84 -18.00 17.98
CA GLY A 160 16.49 -19.27 17.34
C GLY A 160 15.08 -19.29 16.72
N GLU A 161 14.40 -18.15 16.65
CA GLU A 161 13.08 -18.02 16.02
C GLU A 161 13.23 -17.58 14.55
N GLY A 162 13.47 -18.55 13.65
CA GLY A 162 13.47 -18.35 12.21
C GLY A 162 12.07 -18.40 11.59
N TYR A 163 12.00 -18.73 10.31
CA TYR A 163 10.73 -18.92 9.61
C TYR A 163 10.05 -20.22 10.09
N ASP A 164 8.74 -20.14 10.31
CA ASP A 164 7.85 -21.26 10.60
C ASP A 164 6.78 -21.36 9.50
N GLU A 165 6.47 -22.57 9.03
CA GLU A 165 5.45 -22.77 7.99
C GLU A 165 4.05 -22.54 8.56
N PRO A 166 3.12 -21.92 7.80
CA PRO A 166 1.72 -21.83 8.19
C PRO A 166 1.04 -23.20 8.05
N ASP A 167 -0.01 -23.43 8.86
CA ASP A 167 -0.81 -24.65 8.79
C ASP A 167 -1.53 -24.78 7.43
N GLU A 168 -1.94 -23.63 6.85
CA GLU A 168 -2.54 -23.56 5.53
C GLU A 168 -1.76 -22.57 4.67
N MET A 169 -1.31 -23.03 3.50
CA MET A 169 -0.64 -22.16 2.53
C MET A 169 -1.69 -21.38 1.73
N PRO A 170 -1.54 -20.05 1.59
CA PRO A 170 -2.44 -19.28 0.74
C PRO A 170 -2.30 -19.70 -0.73
N GLU A 171 -3.39 -19.64 -1.48
CA GLU A 171 -3.37 -19.91 -2.91
C GLU A 171 -2.46 -18.89 -3.62
N GLU A 172 -1.45 -19.41 -4.32
CA GLU A 172 -0.59 -18.60 -5.18
C GLU A 172 -1.25 -18.41 -6.55
N VAL A 173 -1.30 -17.18 -7.03
CA VAL A 173 -1.73 -16.92 -8.42
C VAL A 173 -0.60 -17.33 -9.36
N PRO A 174 -0.83 -18.30 -10.28
CA PRO A 174 0.17 -18.74 -11.24
C PRO A 174 0.70 -17.58 -12.09
N ASP A 175 2.01 -17.61 -12.39
CA ASP A 175 2.69 -16.52 -13.11
C ASP A 175 2.17 -16.32 -14.54
N ASP A 176 1.69 -17.38 -15.18
CA ASP A 176 1.12 -17.37 -16.54
C ASP A 176 -0.22 -16.63 -16.64
N LYS A 177 -0.91 -16.46 -15.51
CA LYS A 177 -2.17 -15.71 -15.41
C LYS A 177 -2.00 -14.25 -15.00
N LEU A 178 -0.77 -13.82 -14.67
CA LEU A 178 -0.54 -12.46 -14.22
C LEU A 178 -0.40 -11.49 -15.41
N PRO A 179 -1.08 -10.33 -15.37
CA PRO A 179 -0.88 -9.29 -16.36
C PRO A 179 0.54 -8.71 -16.26
N PRO A 180 1.10 -8.17 -17.35
CA PRO A 180 2.41 -7.56 -17.30
C PRO A 180 2.41 -6.34 -16.36
N ALA A 181 3.41 -6.25 -15.48
CA ALA A 181 3.46 -5.23 -14.43
C ALA A 181 3.37 -3.79 -14.96
N TRP A 182 3.94 -3.50 -16.14
CA TRP A 182 3.87 -2.18 -16.75
C TRP A 182 2.44 -1.74 -17.07
N CYS A 183 1.57 -2.66 -17.52
CA CYS A 183 0.15 -2.37 -17.74
C CYS A 183 -0.56 -2.01 -16.42
N CYS A 184 -0.18 -2.69 -15.34
CA CYS A 184 -0.76 -2.44 -14.03
C CYS A 184 -0.32 -1.10 -13.42
N PHE A 185 0.83 -0.54 -13.83
CA PHE A 185 1.27 0.79 -13.41
C PHE A 185 0.50 1.92 -14.10
N ILE A 186 -0.02 1.70 -15.30
CA ILE A 186 -0.68 2.76 -16.09
C ILE A 186 -1.82 3.42 -15.31
N PRO A 187 -2.82 2.70 -14.76
CA PRO A 187 -3.92 3.34 -14.04
C PRO A 187 -3.44 4.17 -12.84
N PHE A 188 -2.42 3.72 -12.11
CA PHE A 188 -1.87 4.50 -11.00
C PHE A 188 -1.23 5.81 -11.46
N VAL A 189 -0.43 5.76 -12.52
CA VAL A 189 0.20 6.96 -13.07
C VAL A 189 -0.87 7.92 -13.58
N VAL A 190 -1.90 7.43 -14.25
CA VAL A 190 -3.02 8.23 -14.74
C VAL A 190 -3.77 8.89 -13.58
N ILE A 191 -4.14 8.15 -12.53
CA ILE A 191 -4.83 8.71 -11.35
C ILE A 191 -3.98 9.80 -10.71
N VAL A 192 -2.70 9.55 -10.47
CA VAL A 192 -1.79 10.53 -9.84
C VAL A 192 -1.63 11.79 -10.69
N ILE A 193 -1.51 11.66 -12.00
CA ILE A 193 -1.41 12.80 -12.93
C ILE A 193 -2.73 13.59 -12.95
N LEU A 194 -3.87 12.94 -13.11
CA LEU A 194 -5.17 13.60 -13.15
C LEU A 194 -5.46 14.35 -11.85
N LEU A 195 -5.16 13.74 -10.71
CA LEU A 195 -5.38 14.36 -9.41
C LEU A 195 -4.43 15.55 -9.15
N ASN A 196 -3.13 15.38 -9.39
CA ASN A 196 -2.13 16.36 -8.94
C ASN A 196 -1.80 17.43 -10.00
N VAL A 197 -1.79 17.07 -11.30
CA VAL A 197 -1.47 18.02 -12.39
C VAL A 197 -2.74 18.70 -12.88
N PHE A 198 -3.78 17.93 -13.18
CA PHE A 198 -5.05 18.47 -13.68
C PHE A 198 -6.00 18.91 -12.58
N LYS A 199 -5.68 18.59 -11.29
CA LYS A 199 -6.51 18.92 -10.11
C LYS A 199 -7.97 18.48 -10.25
N MET A 200 -8.17 17.33 -10.91
CA MET A 200 -9.50 16.75 -11.08
C MET A 200 -10.01 16.14 -9.79
N ASN A 201 -11.34 16.05 -9.65
CA ASN A 201 -11.94 15.37 -8.50
C ASN A 201 -11.62 13.87 -8.56
N ILE A 202 -11.31 13.28 -7.39
CA ILE A 202 -10.94 11.86 -7.26
C ILE A 202 -12.01 10.92 -7.86
N VAL A 203 -13.27 11.27 -7.75
CA VAL A 203 -14.40 10.48 -8.31
C VAL A 203 -14.32 10.37 -9.84
N VAL A 204 -13.73 11.37 -10.51
CA VAL A 204 -13.53 11.37 -11.97
C VAL A 204 -12.24 10.63 -12.35
N CYS A 205 -11.27 10.56 -11.44
CA CYS A 205 -9.98 9.92 -11.66
C CYS A 205 -10.03 8.38 -11.49
N LEU A 206 -10.96 7.89 -10.66
CA LEU A 206 -11.21 6.46 -10.38
C LEU A 206 -12.23 5.86 -11.36
#